data_4ef7f5565ec1904635ca16ae46ef693f
#
_entry.id   4ef7f5565ec1904635ca16ae46ef693f
#
_cell.length_a   1.000
_cell.length_b   1.000
_cell.length_c   1.000
_cell.angle_alpha   90.00
_cell.angle_beta   90.00
_cell.angle_gamma   90.00
#
_symmetry.space_group_name_H-M   'P 1'
#
loop_
_entity.id
_entity.type
_entity.pdbx_description
1 polymer ?
#
loop_
_entity_poly.entity_id
_entity_poly.type
_entity_poly.pdbx_seq_one_letter_code
_entity_poly.pdbx_strand_id
1 'polypeptide(L)'
;MDYRRLLIAFGAQLGVFAAGVGAWLALSHGLYASTLVCLLAGFVLASLGMTTNAFRLGRDLLKRAVQPGAIFTAELSRRRLQVLLDQTPSPLLLQADSGQMIAVNRAARTLFDVAYALPLASRRQLLGDADGLSALPGQIKWKGQTFAVHLAEMAEDERLSHLAVLTDISADVRAAEAGALRDLLRVLNHELMNALTPVASMSKSALELLGDDTPESRALAAKALERVVARTENLSDFINAYRALSRLPPPVLRPVDIDEWVETTAESFAAQWEEKGVAFDLDVARGLSAVMDEDQMWLCVGNLLNNGAQAALEKPGSRVRLRIGRDNGAVIFTVEDSGAGIPPDKQDQVFLPFYTTKETGTGVGLSLARQIVQGHGGLLSLAPPAGRADALGGACFTFNLREAASIV
;
A
#
# COMPACT_ATOMS: atom_id res chain seq x y z
N MET A 1 10.47 -15.49 -44.64
CA MET A 1 10.49 -14.32 -43.76
C MET A 1 9.05 -14.02 -43.35
N ASP A 2 8.69 -14.20 -42.06
CA ASP A 2 7.29 -14.30 -41.65
C ASP A 2 6.69 -12.88 -41.52
N TYR A 3 5.79 -12.53 -42.46
CA TYR A 3 5.15 -11.22 -42.62
C TYR A 3 4.45 -10.74 -41.34
N ARG A 4 3.89 -11.66 -40.56
CA ARG A 4 3.29 -11.40 -39.24
C ARG A 4 4.28 -10.84 -38.22
N ARG A 5 5.54 -11.27 -38.30
CA ARG A 5 6.59 -10.88 -37.34
C ARG A 5 7.13 -9.47 -37.61
N LEU A 6 7.18 -9.09 -38.89
CA LEU A 6 7.54 -7.73 -39.31
C LEU A 6 6.45 -6.73 -38.86
N LEU A 7 5.19 -7.11 -38.96
CA LEU A 7 4.05 -6.30 -38.52
C LEU A 7 4.06 -6.04 -37.00
N ILE A 8 4.42 -7.03 -36.16
CA ILE A 8 4.45 -6.84 -34.71
C ILE A 8 5.62 -5.94 -34.29
N ALA A 9 6.81 -6.11 -34.91
CA ALA A 9 7.95 -5.26 -34.62
C ALA A 9 7.73 -3.81 -35.09
N PHE A 10 7.09 -3.65 -36.25
CA PHE A 10 6.72 -2.34 -36.78
C PHE A 10 5.63 -1.68 -35.89
N GLY A 11 4.65 -2.46 -35.41
CA GLY A 11 3.62 -2.00 -34.49
C GLY A 11 4.18 -1.50 -33.16
N ALA A 12 5.17 -2.19 -32.59
CA ALA A 12 5.82 -1.77 -31.36
C ALA A 12 6.62 -0.46 -31.54
N GLN A 13 7.34 -0.30 -32.65
CA GLN A 13 8.06 0.94 -32.97
C GLN A 13 7.09 2.09 -33.23
N LEU A 14 5.98 1.83 -33.92
CA LEU A 14 4.92 2.81 -34.15
C LEU A 14 4.29 3.27 -32.82
N GLY A 15 4.08 2.33 -31.89
CA GLY A 15 3.57 2.62 -30.55
C GLY A 15 4.49 3.50 -29.72
N VAL A 16 5.82 3.26 -29.76
CA VAL A 16 6.82 4.11 -29.08
C VAL A 16 6.84 5.50 -29.70
N PHE A 17 6.77 5.59 -31.02
CA PHE A 17 6.71 6.86 -31.72
C PHE A 17 5.42 7.63 -31.39
N ALA A 18 4.27 6.98 -31.38
CA ALA A 18 2.99 7.56 -31.01
C ALA A 18 2.99 8.06 -29.55
N ALA A 19 3.60 7.30 -28.62
CA ALA A 19 3.77 7.71 -27.23
C ALA A 19 4.66 8.96 -27.12
N GLY A 20 5.73 9.05 -27.89
CA GLY A 20 6.61 10.23 -27.96
C GLY A 20 5.88 11.47 -28.49
N VAL A 21 5.12 11.33 -29.56
CA VAL A 21 4.30 12.42 -30.12
C VAL A 21 3.20 12.83 -29.12
N GLY A 22 2.56 11.87 -28.48
CA GLY A 22 1.55 12.13 -27.44
C GLY A 22 2.13 12.88 -26.25
N ALA A 23 3.33 12.49 -25.79
CA ALA A 23 4.05 13.18 -24.71
C ALA A 23 4.41 14.62 -25.08
N TRP A 24 4.87 14.84 -26.30
CA TRP A 24 5.20 16.18 -26.82
C TRP A 24 3.96 17.07 -26.92
N LEU A 25 2.87 16.56 -27.45
CA LEU A 25 1.58 17.27 -27.52
C LEU A 25 1.03 17.60 -26.13
N ALA A 26 1.05 16.63 -25.20
CA ALA A 26 0.60 16.84 -23.84
C ALA A 26 1.45 17.90 -23.11
N LEU A 27 2.77 17.90 -23.34
CA LEU A 27 3.68 18.87 -22.77
C LEU A 27 3.42 20.29 -23.33
N SER A 28 3.17 20.40 -24.62
CA SER A 28 2.89 21.69 -25.28
C SER A 28 1.56 22.32 -24.80
N HIS A 29 0.64 21.51 -24.29
CA HIS A 29 -0.64 21.95 -23.72
C HIS A 29 -0.63 22.05 -22.18
N GLY A 30 0.53 21.89 -21.52
CA GLY A 30 0.66 22.00 -20.07
C GLY A 30 0.09 20.83 -19.27
N LEU A 31 -0.22 19.70 -19.91
CA LEU A 31 -0.82 18.52 -19.31
C LEU A 31 0.26 17.57 -18.78
N TYR A 32 0.93 17.94 -17.70
CA TYR A 32 2.08 17.20 -17.15
C TYR A 32 1.76 15.75 -16.73
N ALA A 33 0.57 15.50 -16.18
CA ALA A 33 0.15 14.15 -15.82
C ALA A 33 0.00 13.24 -17.05
N SER A 34 -0.59 13.75 -18.14
CA SER A 34 -0.74 13.02 -19.41
C SER A 34 0.63 12.80 -20.08
N THR A 35 1.56 13.74 -19.95
CA THR A 35 2.95 13.60 -20.44
C THR A 35 3.64 12.45 -19.72
N LEU A 36 3.50 12.37 -18.38
CA LEU A 36 4.08 11.27 -17.57
C LEU A 36 3.51 9.91 -17.98
N VAL A 37 2.20 9.82 -18.18
CA VAL A 37 1.54 8.56 -18.62
C VAL A 37 2.03 8.15 -20.01
N CYS A 38 2.17 9.07 -20.95
CA CYS A 38 2.70 8.79 -22.29
C CYS A 38 4.17 8.32 -22.25
N LEU A 39 5.01 8.94 -21.42
CA LEU A 39 6.41 8.53 -21.23
C LEU A 39 6.52 7.14 -20.59
N LEU A 40 5.71 6.84 -19.57
CA LEU A 40 5.65 5.51 -18.96
C LEU A 40 5.17 4.45 -19.95
N ALA A 41 4.13 4.73 -20.73
CA ALA A 41 3.65 3.84 -21.79
C ALA A 41 4.72 3.59 -22.86
N GLY A 42 5.44 4.63 -23.29
CA GLY A 42 6.56 4.53 -24.21
C GLY A 42 7.71 3.69 -23.65
N PHE A 43 8.05 3.87 -22.38
CA PHE A 43 9.07 3.10 -21.67
C PHE A 43 8.69 1.61 -21.55
N VAL A 44 7.44 1.31 -21.19
CA VAL A 44 6.91 -0.07 -21.13
C VAL A 44 6.96 -0.73 -22.51
N LEU A 45 6.52 -0.04 -23.56
CA LEU A 45 6.57 -0.55 -24.94
C LEU A 45 8.01 -0.77 -25.43
N ALA A 46 8.93 0.13 -25.11
CA ALA A 46 10.34 0.01 -25.44
C ALA A 46 10.99 -1.16 -24.69
N SER A 47 10.71 -1.34 -23.39
CA SER A 47 11.21 -2.45 -22.59
C SER A 47 10.64 -3.79 -23.04
N LEU A 48 9.35 -3.86 -23.39
CA LEU A 48 8.74 -5.06 -23.99
C LEU A 48 9.36 -5.40 -25.35
N GLY A 49 9.64 -4.40 -26.20
CA GLY A 49 10.33 -4.56 -27.48
C GLY A 49 11.77 -5.05 -27.30
N MET A 50 12.48 -4.55 -26.29
CA MET A 50 13.86 -4.93 -25.99
C MET A 50 13.97 -6.36 -25.43
N THR A 51 13.06 -6.74 -24.52
CA THR A 51 12.99 -8.12 -23.97
C THR A 51 12.63 -9.14 -25.03
N THR A 52 11.63 -8.86 -25.90
CA THR A 52 11.25 -9.77 -27.00
C THR A 52 12.36 -9.95 -28.04
N ASN A 53 13.16 -8.92 -28.31
CA ASN A 53 14.30 -9.02 -29.24
C ASN A 53 15.49 -9.78 -28.64
N ALA A 54 15.80 -9.57 -27.35
CA ALA A 54 16.84 -10.34 -26.64
C ALA A 54 16.50 -11.85 -26.57
N PHE A 55 15.23 -12.20 -26.28
CA PHE A 55 14.75 -13.58 -26.29
C PHE A 55 14.78 -14.23 -27.69
N ARG A 56 14.53 -13.45 -28.76
CA ARG A 56 14.57 -13.96 -30.14
C ARG A 56 16.00 -14.26 -30.57
N LEU A 57 16.94 -13.37 -30.25
CA LEU A 57 18.35 -13.57 -30.59
C LEU A 57 18.93 -14.82 -29.91
N GLY A 58 18.58 -15.07 -28.63
CA GLY A 58 18.97 -16.27 -27.90
C GLY A 58 18.42 -17.56 -28.55
N ARG A 59 17.16 -17.57 -28.99
CA ARG A 59 16.50 -18.74 -29.57
C ARG A 59 16.96 -19.08 -31.00
N ASP A 60 17.27 -18.06 -31.82
CA ASP A 60 17.79 -18.26 -33.18
C ASP A 60 19.28 -18.67 -33.17
N LEU A 61 20.06 -18.24 -32.16
CA LEU A 61 21.42 -18.67 -31.92
C LEU A 61 21.48 -20.16 -31.50
N LEU A 62 20.56 -20.60 -30.64
CA LEU A 62 20.44 -22.01 -30.23
C LEU A 62 20.09 -22.97 -31.39
N LYS A 63 19.23 -22.54 -32.33
CA LYS A 63 18.86 -23.35 -33.50
C LYS A 63 19.98 -23.51 -34.53
N ARG A 64 20.94 -22.59 -34.58
CA ARG A 64 22.12 -22.68 -35.47
C ARG A 64 23.29 -23.51 -34.89
N ALA A 65 23.25 -23.82 -33.59
CA ALA A 65 24.36 -24.50 -32.89
C ALA A 65 24.41 -26.03 -33.11
N VAL A 66 23.50 -26.66 -33.86
CA VAL A 66 23.41 -28.10 -34.06
C VAL A 66 24.14 -28.59 -35.33
N GLN A 67 25.03 -27.82 -35.96
CA GLN A 67 25.84 -28.26 -37.08
C GLN A 67 27.29 -28.57 -36.65
N PRO A 68 28.01 -29.57 -37.23
CA PRO A 68 29.31 -30.06 -36.76
C PRO A 68 30.51 -29.11 -36.96
N GLY A 69 30.31 -27.86 -37.11
CA GLY A 69 31.27 -26.78 -36.91
C GLY A 69 30.95 -25.89 -35.71
N ALA A 70 29.89 -26.22 -34.97
CA ALA A 70 29.17 -25.36 -34.05
C ALA A 70 29.72 -25.30 -32.62
N ILE A 71 30.60 -26.18 -32.19
CA ILE A 71 31.12 -26.21 -30.81
C ILE A 71 31.89 -24.91 -30.51
N PHE A 72 32.73 -24.46 -31.47
CA PHE A 72 33.51 -23.22 -31.31
C PHE A 72 32.65 -21.97 -31.38
N THR A 73 31.61 -21.95 -32.22
CA THR A 73 30.65 -20.84 -32.33
C THR A 73 29.69 -20.81 -31.15
N ALA A 74 29.32 -21.95 -30.57
CA ALA A 74 28.50 -22.00 -29.35
C ALA A 74 29.25 -21.47 -28.13
N GLU A 75 30.52 -21.78 -27.96
CA GLU A 75 31.38 -21.28 -26.89
C GLU A 75 31.55 -19.74 -26.97
N LEU A 76 31.80 -19.23 -28.17
CA LEU A 76 31.91 -17.79 -28.43
C LEU A 76 30.58 -17.05 -28.16
N SER A 77 29.46 -17.64 -28.54
CA SER A 77 28.13 -17.08 -28.31
C SER A 77 27.77 -17.09 -26.82
N ARG A 78 28.11 -18.18 -26.10
CA ARG A 78 27.95 -18.27 -24.65
C ARG A 78 28.77 -17.23 -23.92
N ARG A 79 30.03 -17.01 -24.29
CA ARG A 79 30.86 -15.94 -23.69
C ARG A 79 30.33 -14.56 -23.99
N ARG A 80 29.82 -14.27 -25.19
CA ARG A 80 29.21 -13.01 -25.55
C ARG A 80 27.93 -12.75 -24.74
N LEU A 81 27.05 -13.74 -24.60
CA LEU A 81 25.87 -13.70 -23.75
C LEU A 81 26.23 -13.42 -22.29
N GLN A 82 27.23 -14.11 -21.76
CA GLN A 82 27.69 -13.90 -20.39
C GLN A 82 28.19 -12.46 -20.18
N VAL A 83 28.95 -11.91 -21.12
CA VAL A 83 29.44 -10.53 -21.06
C VAL A 83 28.28 -9.55 -21.10
N LEU A 84 27.28 -9.77 -21.95
CA LEU A 84 26.07 -8.92 -22.02
C LEU A 84 25.26 -8.98 -20.72
N LEU A 85 25.06 -10.15 -20.15
CA LEU A 85 24.38 -10.33 -18.87
C LEU A 85 25.16 -9.64 -17.72
N ASP A 86 26.50 -9.75 -17.74
CA ASP A 86 27.37 -9.13 -16.74
C ASP A 86 27.41 -7.60 -16.82
N GLN A 87 27.04 -7.01 -17.95
CA GLN A 87 26.87 -5.57 -18.11
C GLN A 87 25.51 -5.06 -17.61
N THR A 88 24.54 -5.96 -17.38
CA THR A 88 23.23 -5.59 -16.87
C THR A 88 23.36 -5.18 -15.38
N PRO A 89 22.94 -3.97 -15.00
CA PRO A 89 23.09 -3.49 -13.62
C PRO A 89 22.13 -4.19 -12.65
N SER A 90 21.01 -4.71 -13.15
CA SER A 90 20.01 -5.40 -12.34
C SER A 90 20.45 -6.82 -12.02
N PRO A 91 20.50 -7.26 -10.75
CA PRO A 91 20.77 -8.63 -10.37
C PRO A 91 19.76 -9.61 -10.97
N LEU A 92 20.26 -10.71 -11.54
CA LEU A 92 19.46 -11.77 -12.16
C LEU A 92 19.66 -13.07 -11.39
N LEU A 93 18.55 -13.65 -10.91
CA LEU A 93 18.52 -14.94 -10.24
C LEU A 93 17.74 -15.94 -11.09
N LEU A 94 18.28 -17.15 -11.24
CA LEU A 94 17.63 -18.26 -11.91
C LEU A 94 17.42 -19.38 -10.89
N GLN A 95 16.25 -19.98 -10.90
CA GLN A 95 16.00 -21.23 -10.18
C GLN A 95 16.18 -22.40 -11.13
N ALA A 96 17.17 -23.26 -10.82
CA ALA A 96 17.38 -24.52 -11.54
C ALA A 96 16.33 -25.56 -11.12
N ASP A 97 16.14 -26.58 -11.94
CA ASP A 97 15.24 -27.74 -11.68
C ASP A 97 15.49 -28.43 -10.33
N SER A 98 16.74 -28.39 -9.86
CA SER A 98 17.14 -28.90 -8.53
C SER A 98 16.64 -28.03 -7.36
N GLY A 99 15.91 -26.95 -7.63
CA GLY A 99 15.53 -25.93 -6.65
C GLY A 99 16.68 -25.02 -6.21
N GLN A 100 17.87 -25.17 -6.80
CA GLN A 100 19.02 -24.31 -6.50
C GLN A 100 18.86 -22.95 -7.16
N MET A 101 19.15 -21.87 -6.40
CA MET A 101 19.16 -20.51 -6.92
C MET A 101 20.56 -20.11 -7.40
N ILE A 102 20.62 -19.61 -8.61
CA ILE A 102 21.86 -19.26 -9.32
C ILE A 102 21.92 -17.76 -9.56
N ALA A 103 23.04 -17.14 -9.20
CA ALA A 103 23.33 -15.75 -9.55
C ALA A 103 23.85 -15.69 -11.00
N VAL A 104 22.98 -15.28 -11.92
CA VAL A 104 23.24 -15.37 -13.37
C VAL A 104 24.28 -14.35 -13.83
N ASN A 105 24.24 -13.12 -13.33
CA ASN A 105 25.09 -12.04 -13.78
C ASN A 105 25.99 -11.50 -12.66
N ARG A 106 26.95 -10.64 -13.04
CA ARG A 106 27.89 -10.00 -12.12
C ARG A 106 27.18 -9.23 -11.01
N ALA A 107 26.10 -8.52 -11.32
CA ALA A 107 25.34 -7.73 -10.34
C ALA A 107 24.78 -8.65 -9.24
N ALA A 108 24.19 -9.81 -9.61
CA ALA A 108 23.68 -10.77 -8.64
C ALA A 108 24.81 -11.39 -7.81
N ARG A 109 25.92 -11.77 -8.44
CA ARG A 109 27.06 -12.32 -7.72
C ARG A 109 27.64 -11.35 -6.69
N THR A 110 27.72 -10.06 -7.05
CA THR A 110 28.19 -9.00 -6.14
C THR A 110 27.18 -8.74 -5.00
N LEU A 111 25.88 -8.69 -5.31
CA LEU A 111 24.83 -8.41 -4.32
C LEU A 111 24.80 -9.48 -3.23
N PHE A 112 24.86 -10.75 -3.64
CA PHE A 112 24.76 -11.90 -2.73
C PHE A 112 26.11 -12.40 -2.22
N ASP A 113 27.22 -11.81 -2.70
CA ASP A 113 28.59 -12.22 -2.36
C ASP A 113 28.85 -13.71 -2.65
N VAL A 114 28.52 -14.15 -3.86
CA VAL A 114 28.62 -15.54 -4.30
C VAL A 114 29.30 -15.64 -5.65
N ALA A 115 29.97 -16.76 -5.90
CA ALA A 115 30.56 -17.03 -7.22
C ALA A 115 29.51 -17.49 -8.24
N TYR A 116 28.53 -18.30 -7.82
CA TYR A 116 27.55 -18.92 -8.72
C TYR A 116 26.20 -19.19 -8.05
N ALA A 117 26.15 -20.04 -7.03
CA ALA A 117 24.93 -20.47 -6.38
C ALA A 117 24.71 -19.78 -5.03
N LEU A 118 23.47 -19.44 -4.71
CA LEU A 118 23.11 -18.87 -3.42
C LEU A 118 23.19 -19.93 -2.31
N PRO A 119 23.88 -19.64 -1.19
CA PRO A 119 23.84 -20.48 0.00
C PRO A 119 22.43 -20.64 0.57
N LEU A 120 22.17 -21.74 1.26
CA LEU A 120 20.87 -22.00 1.91
C LEU A 120 20.47 -20.88 2.89
N ALA A 121 21.45 -20.29 3.60
CA ALA A 121 21.20 -19.19 4.51
C ALA A 121 20.64 -17.96 3.78
N SER A 122 21.25 -17.55 2.65
CA SER A 122 20.80 -16.44 1.81
C SER A 122 19.44 -16.73 1.17
N ARG A 123 19.22 -17.98 0.76
CA ARG A 123 17.94 -18.43 0.23
C ARG A 123 16.82 -18.32 1.27
N ARG A 124 17.04 -18.81 2.50
CA ARG A 124 16.07 -18.67 3.61
C ARG A 124 15.79 -17.22 3.96
N GLN A 125 16.80 -16.38 3.92
CA GLN A 125 16.62 -14.94 4.19
C GLN A 125 15.79 -14.25 3.10
N LEU A 126 15.86 -14.71 1.85
CA LEU A 126 15.08 -14.14 0.72
C LEU A 126 13.65 -14.68 0.66
N LEU A 127 13.49 -15.99 0.86
CA LEU A 127 12.24 -16.72 0.65
C LEU A 127 11.46 -16.96 1.95
N GLY A 128 12.11 -16.86 3.13
CA GLY A 128 11.55 -17.38 4.37
C GLY A 128 11.34 -18.89 4.27
N ASP A 129 10.13 -19.35 4.57
CA ASP A 129 9.72 -20.77 4.46
C ASP A 129 9.13 -21.13 3.08
N ALA A 130 9.17 -20.21 2.12
CA ALA A 130 8.58 -20.43 0.81
C ALA A 130 9.50 -21.24 -0.12
N ASP A 131 8.90 -22.11 -0.94
CA ASP A 131 9.59 -22.94 -1.91
C ASP A 131 9.67 -22.27 -3.28
N GLY A 132 10.85 -21.67 -3.56
CA GLY A 132 11.22 -21.22 -4.89
C GLY A 132 10.99 -19.73 -5.18
N LEU A 133 11.53 -19.29 -6.34
CA LEU A 133 11.47 -17.90 -6.79
C LEU A 133 10.06 -17.40 -7.05
N SER A 134 9.13 -18.29 -7.45
CA SER A 134 7.72 -17.95 -7.70
C SER A 134 6.99 -17.42 -6.47
N ALA A 135 7.49 -17.72 -5.27
CA ALA A 135 6.92 -17.26 -4.00
C ALA A 135 7.57 -15.97 -3.48
N LEU A 136 8.52 -15.37 -4.21
CA LEU A 136 9.09 -14.09 -3.82
C LEU A 136 8.01 -13.00 -3.82
N PRO A 137 7.96 -12.17 -2.76
CA PRO A 137 7.11 -11.00 -2.76
C PRO A 137 7.56 -10.01 -3.85
N GLY A 138 6.65 -9.17 -4.33
CA GLY A 138 6.96 -8.15 -5.35
C GLY A 138 8.07 -7.17 -4.96
N GLN A 139 8.43 -7.12 -3.67
CA GLN A 139 9.54 -6.33 -3.14
C GLN A 139 10.29 -7.13 -2.06
N ILE A 140 11.62 -7.01 -2.07
CA ILE A 140 12.51 -7.61 -1.05
C ILE A 140 13.47 -6.58 -0.49
N LYS A 141 13.86 -6.76 0.77
CA LYS A 141 14.95 -5.98 1.40
C LYS A 141 16.19 -6.85 1.54
N TRP A 142 17.32 -6.35 1.03
CA TRP A 142 18.61 -7.04 1.13
C TRP A 142 19.72 -6.04 1.44
N LYS A 143 20.51 -6.31 2.49
CA LYS A 143 21.62 -5.46 2.96
C LYS A 143 21.24 -3.96 3.06
N GLY A 144 20.02 -3.64 3.49
CA GLY A 144 19.55 -2.26 3.63
C GLY A 144 19.05 -1.59 2.34
N GLN A 145 19.08 -2.28 1.22
CA GLN A 145 18.50 -1.83 -0.06
C GLN A 145 17.15 -2.49 -0.29
N THR A 146 16.27 -1.80 -1.00
CA THR A 146 14.95 -2.32 -1.39
C THR A 146 14.95 -2.60 -2.90
N PHE A 147 14.59 -3.83 -3.25
CA PHE A 147 14.51 -4.26 -4.64
C PHE A 147 13.07 -4.60 -5.02
N ALA A 148 12.62 -4.13 -6.17
CA ALA A 148 11.44 -4.66 -6.84
C ALA A 148 11.82 -5.99 -7.51
N VAL A 149 10.95 -7.00 -7.39
CA VAL A 149 11.14 -8.33 -7.94
C VAL A 149 10.21 -8.51 -9.13
N HIS A 150 10.80 -8.75 -10.29
CA HIS A 150 10.07 -9.11 -11.51
C HIS A 150 10.36 -10.57 -11.84
N LEU A 151 9.33 -11.40 -11.85
CA LEU A 151 9.42 -12.81 -12.16
C LEU A 151 9.08 -13.04 -13.63
N ALA A 152 9.87 -13.91 -14.27
CA ALA A 152 9.62 -14.39 -15.62
C ALA A 152 9.72 -15.92 -15.62
N GLU A 153 8.77 -16.57 -16.25
CA GLU A 153 8.78 -18.00 -16.48
C GLU A 153 9.44 -18.30 -17.83
N MET A 154 10.37 -19.22 -17.83
CA MET A 154 11.01 -19.73 -19.03
C MET A 154 10.66 -21.20 -19.19
N ALA A 155 10.02 -21.54 -20.31
CA ALA A 155 9.79 -22.93 -20.69
C ALA A 155 10.93 -23.41 -21.61
N GLU A 156 11.69 -24.41 -21.20
CA GLU A 156 12.72 -25.08 -21.99
C GLU A 156 12.46 -26.59 -21.92
N ASP A 157 12.20 -27.23 -23.06
CA ASP A 157 11.97 -28.68 -23.21
C ASP A 157 11.05 -29.28 -22.12
N GLU A 158 9.81 -28.77 -21.98
CA GLU A 158 8.79 -29.21 -20.99
C GLU A 158 9.14 -28.91 -19.50
N ARG A 159 10.21 -28.15 -19.24
CA ARG A 159 10.60 -27.72 -17.89
C ARG A 159 10.36 -26.25 -17.70
N LEU A 160 9.82 -25.90 -16.54
CA LEU A 160 9.57 -24.51 -16.13
C LEU A 160 10.74 -24.04 -15.26
N SER A 161 11.51 -23.08 -15.76
CA SER A 161 12.53 -22.38 -14.97
C SER A 161 12.05 -20.98 -14.64
N HIS A 162 12.29 -20.53 -13.40
CA HIS A 162 11.92 -19.18 -12.95
C HIS A 162 13.14 -18.27 -12.96
N LEU A 163 12.99 -17.12 -13.61
CA LEU A 163 13.96 -16.03 -13.60
C LEU A 163 13.43 -14.87 -12.76
N ALA A 164 14.18 -14.41 -11.77
CA ALA A 164 13.90 -13.20 -11.04
C ALA A 164 14.87 -12.09 -11.44
N VAL A 165 14.33 -10.92 -11.79
CA VAL A 165 15.08 -9.69 -12.02
C VAL A 165 14.85 -8.78 -10.81
N LEU A 166 15.95 -8.35 -10.17
CA LEU A 166 15.90 -7.46 -9.03
C LEU A 166 16.25 -6.04 -9.50
N THR A 167 15.35 -5.09 -9.30
CA THR A 167 15.58 -3.67 -9.62
C THR A 167 15.72 -2.90 -8.33
N ASP A 168 16.86 -2.22 -8.12
CA ASP A 168 17.05 -1.36 -6.94
C ASP A 168 16.11 -0.15 -7.02
N ILE A 169 15.14 -0.10 -6.11
CA ILE A 169 14.17 0.97 -5.95
C ILE A 169 14.39 1.79 -4.68
N SER A 170 15.54 1.62 -4.02
CA SER A 170 15.83 2.29 -2.74
C SER A 170 15.77 3.81 -2.85
N ALA A 171 16.19 4.39 -3.97
CA ALA A 171 16.14 5.82 -4.21
C ALA A 171 14.69 6.30 -4.38
N ASP A 172 13.88 5.55 -5.13
CA ASP A 172 12.48 5.88 -5.38
C ASP A 172 11.65 5.78 -4.10
N VAL A 173 11.88 4.72 -3.30
CA VAL A 173 11.23 4.54 -1.99
C VAL A 173 11.59 5.70 -1.06
N ARG A 174 12.88 6.04 -0.93
CA ARG A 174 13.30 7.20 -0.10
C ARG A 174 12.73 8.53 -0.62
N ALA A 175 12.64 8.72 -1.92
CA ALA A 175 12.06 9.93 -2.51
C ALA A 175 10.55 10.01 -2.22
N ALA A 176 9.83 8.89 -2.33
CA ALA A 176 8.41 8.80 -1.99
C ALA A 176 8.17 9.05 -0.50
N GLU A 177 8.97 8.43 0.39
CA GLU A 177 8.91 8.66 1.84
C GLU A 177 9.18 10.13 2.19
N ALA A 178 10.22 10.73 1.60
CA ALA A 178 10.54 12.15 1.81
C ALA A 178 9.47 13.09 1.23
N GLY A 179 8.79 12.70 0.16
CA GLY A 179 7.64 13.39 -0.40
C GLY A 179 6.45 13.36 0.57
N ALA A 180 6.08 12.18 1.01
CA ALA A 180 5.00 11.97 1.97
C ALA A 180 5.25 12.72 3.29
N LEU A 181 6.49 12.71 3.80
CA LEU A 181 6.87 13.47 4.98
C LEU A 181 6.72 14.98 4.79
N ARG A 182 7.13 15.51 3.63
CA ARG A 182 6.97 16.95 3.32
C ARG A 182 5.51 17.37 3.24
N ASP A 183 4.67 16.56 2.61
CA ASP A 183 3.25 16.83 2.52
C ASP A 183 2.57 16.77 3.89
N LEU A 184 2.94 15.78 4.71
CA LEU A 184 2.52 15.67 6.09
C LEU A 184 2.90 16.91 6.92
N LEU A 185 4.16 17.37 6.83
CA LEU A 185 4.63 18.58 7.53
C LEU A 185 3.90 19.85 7.05
N ARG A 186 3.55 19.92 5.77
CA ARG A 186 2.78 21.05 5.21
C ARG A 186 1.38 21.10 5.83
N VAL A 187 0.69 19.97 5.88
CA VAL A 187 -0.64 19.87 6.50
C VAL A 187 -0.56 20.20 7.99
N LEU A 188 0.42 19.62 8.70
CA LEU A 188 0.65 19.89 10.12
C LEU A 188 0.83 21.38 10.40
N ASN A 189 1.71 22.06 9.64
CA ASN A 189 1.95 23.49 9.81
C ASN A 189 0.68 24.31 9.54
N HIS A 190 -0.09 23.94 8.52
CA HIS A 190 -1.34 24.62 8.19
C HIS A 190 -2.37 24.48 9.32
N GLU A 191 -2.58 23.27 9.84
CA GLU A 191 -3.54 23.01 10.93
C GLU A 191 -3.10 23.63 12.26
N LEU A 192 -1.78 23.63 12.58
CA LEU A 192 -1.26 24.33 13.74
C LEU A 192 -1.52 25.84 13.65
N MET A 193 -1.27 26.48 12.50
CA MET A 193 -1.52 27.89 12.31
C MET A 193 -3.01 28.22 12.39
N ASN A 194 -3.88 27.39 11.80
CA ASN A 194 -5.32 27.52 11.86
C ASN A 194 -5.87 27.39 13.29
N ALA A 195 -5.23 26.58 14.14
CA ALA A 195 -5.61 26.42 15.53
C ALA A 195 -5.09 27.56 16.42
N LEU A 196 -3.81 27.95 16.26
CA LEU A 196 -3.13 28.92 17.13
C LEU A 196 -3.54 30.36 16.88
N THR A 197 -3.80 30.75 15.62
CA THR A 197 -4.17 32.13 15.27
C THR A 197 -5.47 32.57 15.98
N PRO A 198 -6.59 31.80 15.96
CA PRO A 198 -7.79 32.14 16.71
C PRO A 198 -7.57 32.13 18.22
N VAL A 199 -6.78 31.20 18.77
CA VAL A 199 -6.46 31.14 20.20
C VAL A 199 -5.81 32.45 20.64
N ALA A 200 -4.78 32.91 19.92
CA ALA A 200 -4.09 34.16 20.23
C ALA A 200 -5.02 35.37 20.12
N SER A 201 -5.85 35.44 19.07
CA SER A 201 -6.81 36.53 18.87
C SER A 201 -7.89 36.57 19.95
N MET A 202 -8.51 35.41 20.25
CA MET A 202 -9.56 35.34 21.30
C MET A 202 -9.00 35.61 22.70
N SER A 203 -7.76 35.15 23.00
CA SER A 203 -7.10 35.47 24.28
C SER A 203 -6.86 36.98 24.42
N LYS A 204 -6.42 37.66 23.35
CA LYS A 204 -6.22 39.10 23.35
C LYS A 204 -7.56 39.83 23.54
N SER A 205 -8.58 39.44 22.82
CA SER A 205 -9.93 40.01 22.98
C SER A 205 -10.51 39.83 24.39
N ALA A 206 -10.27 38.63 25.00
CA ALA A 206 -10.69 38.38 26.36
C ALA A 206 -9.97 39.29 27.36
N LEU A 207 -8.66 39.55 27.17
CA LEU A 207 -7.88 40.46 28.00
C LEU A 207 -8.38 41.91 27.88
N GLU A 208 -8.69 42.35 26.66
CA GLU A 208 -9.26 43.69 26.42
C GLU A 208 -10.63 43.86 27.09
N LEU A 209 -11.51 42.85 26.97
CA LEU A 209 -12.84 42.85 27.59
C LEU A 209 -12.79 42.84 29.14
N LEU A 210 -11.79 42.17 29.73
CA LEU A 210 -11.59 42.17 31.18
C LEU A 210 -11.08 43.51 31.71
N GLY A 211 -10.56 44.38 30.85
CA GLY A 211 -10.20 45.76 31.20
C GLY A 211 -11.40 46.67 31.42
N ASP A 212 -12.55 46.34 30.82
CA ASP A 212 -13.82 47.01 30.97
C ASP A 212 -14.62 46.33 32.08
N ASP A 213 -14.65 46.90 33.29
CA ASP A 213 -15.23 46.27 34.49
C ASP A 213 -16.79 46.22 34.48
N THR A 214 -17.40 45.81 33.34
CA THR A 214 -18.85 45.66 33.19
C THR A 214 -19.24 44.17 33.24
N PRO A 215 -20.46 43.82 33.72
CA PRO A 215 -20.96 42.45 33.72
C PRO A 215 -21.01 41.83 32.29
N GLU A 216 -21.36 42.63 31.29
CA GLU A 216 -21.44 42.21 29.89
C GLU A 216 -20.06 41.86 29.34
N SER A 217 -19.04 42.70 29.60
CA SER A 217 -17.66 42.47 29.16
C SER A 217 -17.09 41.22 29.80
N ARG A 218 -17.37 40.96 31.10
CA ARG A 218 -16.98 39.74 31.80
C ARG A 218 -17.63 38.49 31.18
N ALA A 219 -18.92 38.52 30.82
CA ALA A 219 -19.61 37.42 30.19
C ALA A 219 -19.02 37.12 28.80
N LEU A 220 -18.71 38.15 28.02
CA LEU A 220 -18.07 38.00 26.69
C LEU A 220 -16.64 37.46 26.80
N ALA A 221 -15.89 37.93 27.79
CA ALA A 221 -14.53 37.40 28.06
C ALA A 221 -14.57 35.93 28.45
N ALA A 222 -15.51 35.51 29.33
CA ALA A 222 -15.70 34.10 29.68
C ALA A 222 -16.00 33.25 28.45
N LYS A 223 -16.91 33.69 27.60
CA LYS A 223 -17.24 32.99 26.34
C LYS A 223 -16.06 32.89 25.36
N ALA A 224 -15.22 33.93 25.31
CA ALA A 224 -13.99 33.91 24.51
C ALA A 224 -12.99 32.90 25.08
N LEU A 225 -12.81 32.82 26.39
CA LEU A 225 -11.95 31.85 27.05
C LEU A 225 -12.45 30.41 26.92
N GLU A 226 -13.76 30.15 26.99
CA GLU A 226 -14.35 28.84 26.72
C GLU A 226 -13.98 28.36 25.30
N ARG A 227 -14.05 29.26 24.31
CA ARG A 227 -13.61 28.92 22.93
C ARG A 227 -12.12 28.68 22.82
N VAL A 228 -11.28 29.36 23.60
CA VAL A 228 -9.84 29.12 23.68
C VAL A 228 -9.58 27.70 24.22
N VAL A 229 -10.26 27.32 25.31
CA VAL A 229 -10.16 25.99 25.90
C VAL A 229 -10.52 24.90 24.86
N ALA A 230 -11.69 25.00 24.25
CA ALA A 230 -12.14 24.05 23.24
C ALA A 230 -11.17 23.95 22.06
N ARG A 231 -10.59 25.08 21.61
CA ARG A 231 -9.58 25.07 20.54
C ARG A 231 -8.27 24.40 20.95
N THR A 232 -7.86 24.60 22.22
CA THR A 232 -6.63 23.98 22.75
C THR A 232 -6.79 22.47 22.94
N GLU A 233 -7.97 22.01 23.35
CA GLU A 233 -8.33 20.59 23.44
C GLU A 233 -8.28 19.94 22.04
N ASN A 234 -8.93 20.54 21.03
CA ASN A 234 -8.87 20.05 19.65
C ASN A 234 -7.43 19.97 19.12
N LEU A 235 -6.57 20.95 19.45
CA LEU A 235 -5.15 20.92 19.06
C LEU A 235 -4.38 19.80 19.77
N SER A 236 -4.67 19.55 21.04
CA SER A 236 -4.09 18.45 21.80
C SER A 236 -4.48 17.10 21.18
N ASP A 237 -5.74 16.91 20.82
CA ASP A 237 -6.24 15.71 20.15
C ASP A 237 -5.57 15.50 18.80
N PHE A 238 -5.40 16.58 18.03
CA PHE A 238 -4.68 16.55 16.75
C PHE A 238 -3.21 16.11 16.94
N ILE A 239 -2.49 16.66 17.93
CA ILE A 239 -1.10 16.29 18.23
C ILE A 239 -1.01 14.83 18.69
N ASN A 240 -1.93 14.36 19.51
CA ASN A 240 -1.97 12.97 19.96
C ASN A 240 -2.23 12.00 18.80
N ALA A 241 -3.17 12.35 17.92
CA ALA A 241 -3.45 11.59 16.70
C ALA A 241 -2.23 11.54 15.75
N TYR A 242 -1.51 12.65 15.59
CA TYR A 242 -0.26 12.72 14.84
C TYR A 242 0.82 11.79 15.46
N ARG A 243 0.97 11.83 16.78
CA ARG A 243 1.93 10.95 17.47
C ARG A 243 1.60 9.47 17.27
N ALA A 244 0.31 9.11 17.33
CA ALA A 244 -0.14 7.74 17.07
C ALA A 244 0.22 7.28 15.65
N LEU A 245 -0.01 8.13 14.64
CA LEU A 245 0.35 7.84 13.26
C LEU A 245 1.87 7.74 13.03
N SER A 246 2.64 8.70 13.61
CA SER A 246 4.10 8.80 13.40
C SER A 246 4.93 7.76 14.17
N ARG A 247 4.39 7.18 15.25
CA ARG A 247 5.11 6.29 16.17
C ARG A 247 4.53 4.90 16.24
N LEU A 248 3.72 4.49 15.27
CA LEU A 248 3.20 3.14 15.24
C LEU A 248 4.38 2.14 15.16
N PRO A 249 4.58 1.30 16.19
CA PRO A 249 5.66 0.32 16.17
C PRO A 249 5.36 -0.78 15.14
N PRO A 250 6.37 -1.52 14.68
CA PRO A 250 6.12 -2.73 13.89
C PRO A 250 5.19 -3.69 14.66
N PRO A 251 4.19 -4.31 14.00
CA PRO A 251 3.25 -5.20 14.67
C PRO A 251 3.94 -6.46 15.20
N VAL A 252 3.53 -6.90 16.39
CA VAL A 252 3.96 -8.18 16.99
C VAL A 252 2.95 -9.23 16.57
N LEU A 253 3.16 -9.82 15.39
CA LEU A 253 2.24 -10.77 14.78
C LEU A 253 2.20 -12.10 15.56
N ARG A 254 1.00 -12.51 16.01
CA ARG A 254 0.71 -13.76 16.71
C ARG A 254 -0.59 -14.37 16.19
N PRO A 255 -0.77 -15.70 16.25
CA PRO A 255 -2.07 -16.31 16.06
C PRO A 255 -3.03 -15.83 17.15
N VAL A 256 -4.16 -15.26 16.78
CA VAL A 256 -5.19 -14.74 17.70
C VAL A 256 -6.51 -15.41 17.37
N ASP A 257 -7.21 -15.88 18.40
CA ASP A 257 -8.58 -16.36 18.28
C ASP A 257 -9.53 -15.18 18.07
N ILE A 258 -10.25 -15.20 16.96
CA ILE A 258 -11.14 -14.11 16.58
C ILE A 258 -12.41 -14.10 17.44
N ASP A 259 -12.90 -15.25 17.89
CA ASP A 259 -14.12 -15.34 18.70
C ASP A 259 -13.93 -14.59 20.04
N GLU A 260 -12.81 -14.82 20.74
CA GLU A 260 -12.47 -14.14 22.00
C GLU A 260 -12.17 -12.64 21.80
N TRP A 261 -11.37 -12.33 20.77
CA TRP A 261 -10.97 -10.95 20.48
C TRP A 261 -12.16 -10.05 20.12
N VAL A 262 -13.11 -10.57 19.34
CA VAL A 262 -14.26 -9.79 18.86
C VAL A 262 -15.26 -9.50 19.96
N GLU A 263 -15.45 -10.43 20.94
CA GLU A 263 -16.34 -10.20 22.07
C GLU A 263 -15.91 -8.95 22.86
N THR A 264 -14.62 -8.83 23.20
CA THR A 264 -14.07 -7.66 23.88
C THR A 264 -14.25 -6.37 23.07
N THR A 265 -14.06 -6.45 21.76
CA THR A 265 -14.23 -5.30 20.86
C THR A 265 -15.70 -4.86 20.79
N ALA A 266 -16.61 -5.82 20.70
CA ALA A 266 -18.05 -5.58 20.63
C ALA A 266 -18.59 -4.96 21.93
N GLU A 267 -18.20 -5.46 23.08
CA GLU A 267 -18.58 -4.91 24.39
C GLU A 267 -18.14 -3.46 24.55
N SER A 268 -16.87 -3.18 24.19
CA SER A 268 -16.32 -1.82 24.27
C SER A 268 -17.06 -0.84 23.37
N PHE A 269 -17.41 -1.26 22.14
CA PHE A 269 -18.14 -0.43 21.20
C PHE A 269 -19.60 -0.21 21.67
N ALA A 270 -20.29 -1.25 22.11
CA ALA A 270 -21.67 -1.18 22.60
C ALA A 270 -21.77 -0.23 23.80
N ALA A 271 -20.90 -0.37 24.80
CA ALA A 271 -20.86 0.52 25.96
C ALA A 271 -20.72 2.02 25.59
N GLN A 272 -20.04 2.34 24.52
CA GLN A 272 -19.82 3.72 24.06
C GLN A 272 -20.99 4.29 23.25
N TRP A 273 -21.68 3.45 22.46
CA TRP A 273 -22.57 3.92 21.41
C TRP A 273 -24.05 3.56 21.58
N GLU A 274 -24.39 2.54 22.37
CA GLU A 274 -25.81 2.16 22.63
C GLU A 274 -26.60 3.29 23.26
N GLU A 275 -26.05 3.98 24.27
CA GLU A 275 -26.71 5.13 24.90
C GLU A 275 -26.95 6.30 23.92
N LYS A 276 -26.14 6.36 22.86
CA LYS A 276 -26.26 7.36 21.79
C LYS A 276 -27.24 6.92 20.69
N GLY A 277 -27.84 5.73 20.79
CA GLY A 277 -28.85 5.22 19.87
C GLY A 277 -28.27 4.59 18.59
N VAL A 278 -27.01 4.15 18.60
CA VAL A 278 -26.42 3.41 17.48
C VAL A 278 -26.56 1.92 17.74
N ALA A 279 -27.30 1.22 16.88
CA ALA A 279 -27.39 -0.24 16.93
C ALA A 279 -26.12 -0.87 16.36
N PHE A 280 -25.64 -1.93 17.02
CA PHE A 280 -24.47 -2.70 16.59
C PHE A 280 -24.84 -4.11 16.18
N ASP A 281 -24.53 -4.49 14.95
CA ASP A 281 -24.72 -5.82 14.42
C ASP A 281 -23.36 -6.54 14.34
N LEU A 282 -23.25 -7.72 14.94
CA LEU A 282 -22.04 -8.56 14.88
C LEU A 282 -22.35 -9.85 14.12
N ASP A 283 -21.57 -10.12 13.06
CA ASP A 283 -21.69 -11.31 12.21
C ASP A 283 -20.30 -11.93 12.01
N VAL A 284 -19.99 -12.97 12.79
CA VAL A 284 -18.66 -13.58 12.83
C VAL A 284 -18.76 -15.08 12.56
N ALA A 285 -18.00 -15.57 11.58
CA ALA A 285 -17.85 -17.00 11.35
C ALA A 285 -17.01 -17.62 12.48
N ARG A 286 -17.49 -18.72 13.05
CA ARG A 286 -16.85 -19.36 14.20
C ARG A 286 -15.56 -20.07 13.87
N GLY A 287 -14.66 -20.15 14.86
CA GLY A 287 -13.41 -20.90 14.78
C GLY A 287 -12.41 -20.27 13.81
N LEU A 288 -12.44 -18.95 13.68
CA LEU A 288 -11.43 -18.20 12.92
C LEU A 288 -10.24 -17.85 13.80
N SER A 289 -9.05 -17.96 13.23
CA SER A 289 -7.82 -17.47 13.84
C SER A 289 -7.02 -16.67 12.82
N ALA A 290 -6.58 -15.47 13.18
CA ALA A 290 -5.80 -14.60 12.31
C ALA A 290 -4.40 -14.34 12.89
N VAL A 291 -3.43 -14.12 12.01
CA VAL A 291 -2.08 -13.70 12.41
C VAL A 291 -2.06 -12.19 12.52
N MET A 292 -2.11 -11.67 13.75
CA MET A 292 -2.21 -10.22 13.98
C MET A 292 -1.61 -9.79 15.32
N ASP A 293 -1.43 -8.48 15.47
CA ASP A 293 -1.17 -7.78 16.72
C ASP A 293 -2.52 -7.30 17.27
N GLU A 294 -2.94 -7.85 18.42
CA GLU A 294 -4.25 -7.62 19.01
C GLU A 294 -4.53 -6.15 19.30
N ASP A 295 -3.55 -5.46 19.92
CA ASP A 295 -3.68 -4.06 20.34
C ASP A 295 -3.81 -3.13 19.13
N GLN A 296 -2.98 -3.36 18.11
CA GLN A 296 -3.05 -2.58 16.87
C GLN A 296 -4.35 -2.86 16.11
N MET A 297 -4.79 -4.11 16.08
CA MET A 297 -6.02 -4.45 15.39
C MET A 297 -7.26 -3.92 16.12
N TRP A 298 -7.23 -3.93 17.46
CA TRP A 298 -8.26 -3.27 18.27
C TRP A 298 -8.35 -1.76 17.93
N LEU A 299 -7.21 -1.09 17.82
CA LEU A 299 -7.14 0.31 17.40
C LEU A 299 -7.64 0.52 15.97
N CYS A 300 -7.31 -0.38 15.04
CA CYS A 300 -7.76 -0.32 13.66
C CYS A 300 -9.29 -0.44 13.55
N VAL A 301 -9.85 -1.53 14.08
CA VAL A 301 -11.29 -1.81 14.00
C VAL A 301 -12.08 -0.78 14.80
N GLY A 302 -11.59 -0.37 15.97
CA GLY A 302 -12.17 0.70 16.77
C GLY A 302 -12.29 2.04 15.99
N ASN A 303 -11.26 2.41 15.24
CA ASN A 303 -11.33 3.62 14.37
C ASN A 303 -12.38 3.47 13.26
N LEU A 304 -12.49 2.30 12.62
CA LEU A 304 -13.48 2.06 11.58
C LEU A 304 -14.90 2.07 12.16
N LEU A 305 -15.14 1.40 13.28
CA LEU A 305 -16.42 1.34 13.96
C LEU A 305 -16.87 2.73 14.45
N ASN A 306 -15.98 3.49 15.09
CA ASN A 306 -16.26 4.84 15.58
C ASN A 306 -16.58 5.79 14.42
N ASN A 307 -15.86 5.70 13.30
CA ASN A 307 -16.17 6.49 12.11
C ASN A 307 -17.55 6.15 11.55
N GLY A 308 -17.89 4.86 11.48
CA GLY A 308 -19.20 4.39 11.05
C GLY A 308 -20.32 4.86 11.96
N ALA A 309 -20.15 4.76 13.29
CA ALA A 309 -21.12 5.20 14.27
C ALA A 309 -21.41 6.71 14.16
N GLN A 310 -20.36 7.53 14.04
CA GLN A 310 -20.51 8.97 13.84
C GLN A 310 -21.25 9.32 12.54
N ALA A 311 -20.95 8.59 11.44
CA ALA A 311 -21.62 8.80 10.16
C ALA A 311 -23.10 8.34 10.20
N ALA A 312 -23.39 7.28 10.94
CA ALA A 312 -24.71 6.73 11.09
C ALA A 312 -25.63 7.65 11.92
N LEU A 313 -25.12 8.38 12.94
CA LEU A 313 -25.90 9.29 13.78
C LEU A 313 -26.57 10.43 13.00
N GLU A 314 -26.09 10.76 11.81
CA GLU A 314 -26.70 11.79 10.97
C GLU A 314 -28.03 11.35 10.34
N LYS A 315 -28.39 10.06 10.46
CA LYS A 315 -29.60 9.48 9.87
C LYS A 315 -30.47 8.73 10.91
N PRO A 316 -31.78 8.70 10.73
CA PRO A 316 -32.66 7.84 11.55
C PRO A 316 -32.33 6.35 11.35
N GLY A 317 -32.35 5.58 12.46
CA GLY A 317 -32.04 4.15 12.40
C GLY A 317 -30.55 3.86 12.31
N SER A 318 -29.74 4.62 13.04
CA SER A 318 -28.30 4.51 13.13
C SER A 318 -27.82 3.08 13.41
N ARG A 319 -27.05 2.50 12.51
CA ARG A 319 -26.56 1.13 12.61
C ARG A 319 -25.13 1.01 12.10
N VAL A 320 -24.35 0.19 12.79
CA VAL A 320 -23.00 -0.22 12.37
C VAL A 320 -22.94 -1.75 12.45
N ARG A 321 -22.29 -2.36 11.47
CA ARG A 321 -22.08 -3.82 11.42
C ARG A 321 -20.63 -4.15 11.29
N LEU A 322 -20.15 -5.07 12.12
CA LEU A 322 -18.87 -5.76 11.95
C LEU A 322 -19.12 -7.17 11.46
N ARG A 323 -18.57 -7.50 10.29
CA ARG A 323 -18.59 -8.87 9.76
C ARG A 323 -17.19 -9.40 9.65
N ILE A 324 -16.96 -10.63 10.12
CA ILE A 324 -15.67 -11.33 10.01
C ILE A 324 -15.93 -12.71 9.44
N GLY A 325 -15.28 -13.03 8.33
CA GLY A 325 -15.45 -14.29 7.62
C GLY A 325 -14.14 -14.81 7.04
N ARG A 326 -14.22 -15.96 6.38
CA ARG A 326 -13.09 -16.59 5.68
C ARG A 326 -13.30 -16.50 4.18
N ASP A 327 -12.24 -16.12 3.46
CA ASP A 327 -12.20 -16.20 2.00
C ASP A 327 -10.78 -16.57 1.54
N ASN A 328 -10.67 -17.65 0.75
CA ASN A 328 -9.41 -18.10 0.11
C ASN A 328 -8.21 -18.20 1.05
N GLY A 329 -8.40 -18.67 2.30
CA GLY A 329 -7.33 -18.82 3.30
C GLY A 329 -6.91 -17.50 3.96
N ALA A 330 -7.74 -16.46 3.84
CA ALA A 330 -7.62 -15.21 4.54
C ALA A 330 -8.84 -14.96 5.43
N VAL A 331 -8.66 -14.25 6.53
CA VAL A 331 -9.73 -13.71 7.37
C VAL A 331 -10.08 -12.33 6.87
N ILE A 332 -11.34 -12.14 6.46
CA ILE A 332 -11.86 -10.88 5.91
C ILE A 332 -12.65 -10.15 6.98
N PHE A 333 -12.27 -8.93 7.23
CA PHE A 333 -12.97 -8.00 8.11
C PHE A 333 -13.75 -7.00 7.26
N THR A 334 -15.01 -6.76 7.59
CA THR A 334 -15.87 -5.79 6.92
C THR A 334 -16.61 -4.97 7.96
N VAL A 335 -16.48 -3.64 7.89
CA VAL A 335 -17.20 -2.67 8.71
C VAL A 335 -18.13 -1.88 7.82
N GLU A 336 -19.44 -1.97 8.07
CA GLU A 336 -20.50 -1.28 7.33
C GLU A 336 -21.23 -0.30 8.24
N ASP A 337 -21.63 0.86 7.72
CA ASP A 337 -22.48 1.81 8.42
C ASP A 337 -23.74 2.17 7.63
N SER A 338 -24.73 2.76 8.30
CA SER A 338 -25.97 3.26 7.70
C SER A 338 -25.92 4.75 7.34
N GLY A 339 -24.73 5.36 7.37
CA GLY A 339 -24.53 6.79 7.11
C GLY A 339 -24.71 7.21 5.64
N ALA A 340 -24.24 8.40 5.30
CA ALA A 340 -24.37 8.95 3.95
C ALA A 340 -23.52 8.23 2.88
N GLY A 341 -22.57 7.39 3.31
CA GLY A 341 -21.56 6.82 2.43
C GLY A 341 -20.49 7.82 2.03
N ILE A 342 -19.60 7.41 1.12
CA ILE A 342 -18.48 8.22 0.65
C ILE A 342 -18.62 8.46 -0.86
N PRO A 343 -18.74 9.73 -1.30
CA PRO A 343 -18.84 10.07 -2.72
C PRO A 343 -17.61 9.57 -3.50
N PRO A 344 -17.78 9.16 -4.77
CA PRO A 344 -16.70 8.61 -5.59
C PRO A 344 -15.46 9.50 -5.70
N ASP A 345 -15.66 10.81 -5.79
CA ASP A 345 -14.59 11.82 -5.88
C ASP A 345 -13.77 11.99 -4.60
N LYS A 346 -14.24 11.44 -3.47
CA LYS A 346 -13.57 11.48 -2.17
C LYS A 346 -12.98 10.17 -1.70
N GLN A 347 -13.25 9.05 -2.40
CA GLN A 347 -12.86 7.71 -1.97
C GLN A 347 -11.33 7.53 -1.81
N ASP A 348 -10.54 8.15 -2.67
CA ASP A 348 -9.08 8.12 -2.56
C ASP A 348 -8.56 9.05 -1.45
N GLN A 349 -9.30 10.11 -1.17
CA GLN A 349 -8.90 11.16 -0.22
C GLN A 349 -9.16 10.78 1.23
N VAL A 350 -10.18 9.95 1.52
CA VAL A 350 -10.54 9.60 2.90
C VAL A 350 -9.46 8.86 3.67
N PHE A 351 -8.50 8.27 2.98
CA PHE A 351 -7.34 7.62 3.58
C PHE A 351 -6.12 8.54 3.73
N LEU A 352 -6.18 9.78 3.22
CA LEU A 352 -5.11 10.74 3.42
C LEU A 352 -5.08 11.20 4.88
N PRO A 353 -3.90 11.27 5.51
CA PRO A 353 -3.79 11.79 6.86
C PRO A 353 -4.38 13.21 6.95
N PHE A 354 -5.12 13.47 8.02
CA PHE A 354 -5.78 14.76 8.33
C PHE A 354 -6.92 15.16 7.39
N TYR A 355 -7.29 14.31 6.45
CA TYR A 355 -8.49 14.55 5.65
C TYR A 355 -9.74 14.26 6.49
N THR A 356 -10.57 15.29 6.67
CA THR A 356 -11.84 15.20 7.40
C THR A 356 -12.88 16.13 6.81
N THR A 357 -14.13 15.71 6.83
CA THR A 357 -15.30 16.53 6.52
C THR A 357 -16.04 16.96 7.79
N LYS A 358 -15.58 16.53 8.97
CA LYS A 358 -16.21 16.77 10.26
C LYS A 358 -15.53 17.95 10.96
N GLU A 359 -16.31 18.83 11.61
CA GLU A 359 -15.79 20.00 12.33
C GLU A 359 -14.84 19.64 13.49
N THR A 360 -15.08 18.50 14.16
CA THR A 360 -14.29 18.02 15.31
C THR A 360 -13.43 16.80 14.99
N GLY A 361 -13.37 16.40 13.73
CA GLY A 361 -12.60 15.21 13.31
C GLY A 361 -11.11 15.52 13.15
N THR A 362 -10.24 14.67 13.69
CA THR A 362 -8.78 14.78 13.50
C THR A 362 -8.30 14.37 12.11
N GLY A 363 -9.13 13.62 11.35
CA GLY A 363 -8.78 13.09 10.02
C GLY A 363 -7.68 12.02 10.03
N VAL A 364 -7.33 11.45 11.18
CA VAL A 364 -6.24 10.48 11.32
C VAL A 364 -6.74 9.03 11.39
N GLY A 365 -7.97 8.79 11.83
CA GLY A 365 -8.47 7.45 12.12
C GLY A 365 -8.38 6.47 10.95
N LEU A 366 -8.82 6.88 9.74
CA LEU A 366 -8.78 6.03 8.55
C LEU A 366 -7.35 5.82 8.02
N SER A 367 -6.51 6.83 8.07
CA SER A 367 -5.09 6.72 7.69
C SER A 367 -4.32 5.80 8.63
N LEU A 368 -4.59 5.87 9.94
CA LEU A 368 -4.02 4.98 10.95
C LEU A 368 -4.50 3.54 10.76
N ALA A 369 -5.79 3.32 10.54
CA ALA A 369 -6.33 2.00 10.23
C ALA A 369 -5.66 1.39 8.98
N ARG A 370 -5.48 2.18 7.92
CA ARG A 370 -4.79 1.74 6.70
C ARG A 370 -3.33 1.36 6.97
N GLN A 371 -2.62 2.16 7.77
CA GLN A 371 -1.23 1.88 8.12
C GLN A 371 -1.10 0.61 8.96
N ILE A 372 -2.00 0.38 9.91
CA ILE A 372 -2.05 -0.85 10.72
C ILE A 372 -2.27 -2.06 9.81
N VAL A 373 -3.29 -2.03 8.95
CA VAL A 373 -3.59 -3.13 8.03
C VAL A 373 -2.42 -3.43 7.10
N GLN A 374 -1.75 -2.39 6.56
CA GLN A 374 -0.55 -2.54 5.74
C GLN A 374 0.62 -3.17 6.53
N GLY A 375 0.81 -2.76 7.79
CA GLY A 375 1.82 -3.37 8.66
C GLY A 375 1.59 -4.87 8.90
N HIS A 376 0.33 -5.33 8.82
CA HIS A 376 -0.07 -6.73 8.92
C HIS A 376 -0.05 -7.47 7.56
N GLY A 377 0.40 -6.81 6.48
CA GLY A 377 0.42 -7.38 5.13
C GLY A 377 -0.93 -7.43 4.42
N GLY A 378 -1.96 -6.78 4.98
CA GLY A 378 -3.30 -6.65 4.40
C GLY A 378 -3.47 -5.39 3.55
N LEU A 379 -4.64 -5.24 2.95
CA LEU A 379 -5.05 -4.06 2.19
C LEU A 379 -6.42 -3.59 2.68
N LEU A 380 -6.48 -2.37 3.25
CA LEU A 380 -7.74 -1.72 3.59
C LEU A 380 -8.29 -0.99 2.37
N SER A 381 -9.51 -1.30 2.00
CA SER A 381 -10.22 -0.72 0.86
C SER A 381 -11.65 -0.33 1.22
N LEU A 382 -12.20 0.60 0.45
CA LEU A 382 -13.62 0.92 0.45
C LEU A 382 -14.31 0.01 -0.55
N ALA A 383 -15.18 -0.86 -0.07
CA ALA A 383 -15.99 -1.70 -0.94
C ALA A 383 -17.19 -0.92 -1.48
N PRO A 384 -17.58 -1.10 -2.74
CA PRO A 384 -18.81 -0.51 -3.23
C PRO A 384 -19.98 -1.03 -2.40
N PRO A 385 -20.98 -0.21 -2.05
CA PRO A 385 -22.18 -0.63 -1.33
C PRO A 385 -23.08 -1.51 -2.22
N ALA A 386 -22.48 -2.43 -2.97
CA ALA A 386 -23.10 -3.03 -4.12
C ALA A 386 -23.78 -4.36 -3.80
N GLY A 387 -25.07 -4.44 -4.16
CA GLY A 387 -25.71 -5.68 -4.59
C GLY A 387 -26.05 -6.70 -3.50
N ARG A 388 -25.80 -6.44 -2.24
CA ARG A 388 -26.29 -7.27 -1.14
C ARG A 388 -27.64 -6.75 -0.68
N ALA A 389 -28.62 -7.65 -0.61
CA ALA A 389 -29.97 -7.33 -0.14
C ALA A 389 -30.00 -6.81 1.32
N ASP A 390 -28.92 -7.03 2.07
CA ASP A 390 -28.75 -6.68 3.49
C ASP A 390 -27.77 -5.53 3.76
N ALA A 391 -27.32 -4.80 2.71
CA ALA A 391 -26.40 -3.68 2.85
C ALA A 391 -27.03 -2.53 3.64
N LEU A 392 -26.26 -1.90 4.54
CA LEU A 392 -26.74 -0.79 5.37
C LEU A 392 -26.85 0.55 4.62
N GLY A 393 -26.26 0.64 3.43
CA GLY A 393 -26.40 1.80 2.51
C GLY A 393 -25.46 2.96 2.78
N GLY A 394 -24.55 2.87 3.75
CA GLY A 394 -23.49 3.82 4.04
C GLY A 394 -22.14 3.44 3.47
N ALA A 395 -21.05 3.70 4.18
CA ALA A 395 -19.72 3.26 3.78
C ALA A 395 -19.49 1.80 4.18
N CYS A 396 -18.67 1.11 3.39
CA CYS A 396 -18.27 -0.28 3.64
C CYS A 396 -16.75 -0.38 3.50
N PHE A 397 -16.05 -0.55 4.62
CA PHE A 397 -14.62 -0.77 4.67
C PHE A 397 -14.33 -2.25 4.79
N THR A 398 -13.40 -2.76 3.99
CA THR A 398 -12.98 -4.17 4.04
C THR A 398 -11.47 -4.29 4.01
N PHE A 399 -10.95 -5.25 4.76
CA PHE A 399 -9.54 -5.64 4.71
C PHE A 399 -9.38 -7.13 4.99
N ASN A 400 -8.23 -7.66 4.61
CA ASN A 400 -7.89 -9.07 4.78
C ASN A 400 -6.64 -9.23 5.66
N LEU A 401 -6.61 -10.29 6.44
CA LEU A 401 -5.45 -10.74 7.19
C LEU A 401 -5.16 -12.21 6.87
N ARG A 402 -3.90 -12.60 7.06
CA ARG A 402 -3.51 -14.01 6.91
C ARG A 402 -4.20 -14.84 7.98
N GLU A 403 -4.86 -15.92 7.56
CA GLU A 403 -5.39 -16.92 8.48
C GLU A 403 -4.24 -17.65 9.18
N ALA A 404 -4.34 -17.84 10.49
CA ALA A 404 -3.39 -18.69 11.20
C ALA A 404 -3.71 -20.16 10.87
N ALA A 405 -2.67 -20.96 10.58
CA ALA A 405 -2.86 -22.40 10.48
C ALA A 405 -3.44 -22.91 11.80
N SER A 406 -4.52 -23.69 11.74
CA SER A 406 -5.14 -24.29 12.91
C SER A 406 -4.06 -25.00 13.74
N ILE A 407 -3.87 -24.56 14.98
CA ILE A 407 -3.10 -25.31 15.96
C ILE A 407 -4.00 -26.49 16.36
N VAL A 408 -3.77 -27.64 15.71
CA VAL A 408 -4.37 -28.92 16.11
C VAL A 408 -3.57 -29.49 17.26
#